data_f2255c356c0f59b2b79fbc3b5476ed98
#
_entry.id   f2255c356c0f59b2b79fbc3b5476ed98
#
_cell.length_a   1.000
_cell.length_b   1.000
_cell.length_c   1.000
_cell.angle_alpha   90.00
_cell.angle_beta   90.00
_cell.angle_gamma   90.00
#
_symmetry.space_group_name_H-M   'P 1'
#
loop_
_entity.id
_entity.type
_entity.pdbx_description
1 polymer ?
#
loop_
_entity_poly.entity_id
_entity_poly.type
_entity_poly.pdbx_seq_one_letter_code
_entity_poly.pdbx_strand_id
1 'polypeptide(L)'
;KDTEIWGYLLNRPEIFNVKEIKVTKKYKFKKSRMTLDEIDDYKFFEKLYSLFPKDSVIDILDVYKCLKQNPKVAAINNKVKQKDLDDKIKKKISKFYEINKIKILKIKKSIYI
;
A
#
# COMPACT_ATOMS: atom_id res chain seq x y z
N LYS A 1 -6.39 14.60 -13.41
CA LYS A 1 -5.95 13.66 -12.36
C LYS A 1 -4.92 12.73 -12.99
N ASP A 2 -3.64 12.88 -12.61
CA ASP A 2 -2.56 12.17 -13.29
C ASP A 2 -2.26 10.80 -12.67
N THR A 3 -2.63 10.58 -11.41
CA THR A 3 -2.36 9.32 -10.69
C THR A 3 -3.26 9.14 -9.47
N GLU A 4 -3.48 7.88 -9.10
CA GLU A 4 -4.07 7.46 -7.83
C GLU A 4 -3.00 6.94 -6.84
N ILE A 5 -1.74 6.87 -7.28
CA ILE A 5 -0.61 6.40 -6.48
C ILE A 5 0.05 7.59 -5.79
N TRP A 6 -0.33 7.85 -4.54
CA TRP A 6 0.10 9.00 -3.76
C TRP A 6 1.48 8.85 -3.10
N GLY A 7 1.98 7.63 -2.96
CA GLY A 7 3.23 7.37 -2.25
C GLY A 7 4.42 8.16 -2.80
N TYR A 8 4.59 8.19 -4.12
CA TYR A 8 5.67 8.93 -4.76
C TYR A 8 5.56 10.45 -4.58
N LEU A 9 4.33 10.97 -4.49
CA LEU A 9 4.06 12.39 -4.27
C LEU A 9 4.34 12.80 -2.82
N LEU A 10 3.92 11.99 -1.85
CA LEU A 10 3.90 12.36 -0.43
C LEU A 10 5.08 11.82 0.39
N ASN A 11 5.71 10.71 -0.05
CA ASN A 11 6.87 10.15 0.65
C ASN A 11 8.15 10.96 0.31
N ARG A 12 8.17 12.19 0.78
CA ARG A 12 9.21 13.19 0.58
C ARG A 12 9.65 13.77 1.92
N PRO A 13 10.52 13.07 2.68
CA PRO A 13 10.94 13.53 4.01
C PRO A 13 11.68 14.86 3.97
N GLU A 14 12.25 15.23 2.83
CA GLU A 14 12.86 16.54 2.60
C GLU A 14 11.83 17.71 2.60
N ILE A 15 10.55 17.39 2.36
CA ILE A 15 9.45 18.35 2.30
C ILE A 15 8.46 18.15 3.45
N PHE A 16 7.97 16.92 3.62
CA PHE A 16 6.95 16.57 4.59
C PHE A 16 7.55 15.98 5.87
N ASN A 17 6.86 16.12 6.98
CA ASN A 17 7.22 15.43 8.22
C ASN A 17 6.73 13.97 8.16
N VAL A 18 7.48 13.14 7.44
CA VAL A 18 7.17 11.72 7.26
C VAL A 18 7.65 10.94 8.48
N LYS A 19 6.75 10.19 9.13
CA LYS A 19 7.08 9.33 10.25
C LYS A 19 6.77 7.87 9.91
N GLU A 20 7.70 6.98 10.19
CA GLU A 20 7.50 5.56 10.05
C GLU A 20 6.78 5.00 11.28
N ILE A 21 5.70 4.25 11.04
CA ILE A 21 4.97 3.54 12.09
C ILE A 21 5.58 2.15 12.24
N LYS A 22 6.11 1.85 13.42
CA LYS A 22 6.63 0.51 13.75
C LYS A 22 5.47 -0.47 13.97
N VAL A 23 5.30 -1.39 13.02
CA VAL A 23 4.30 -2.44 13.13
C VAL A 23 4.87 -3.64 13.88
N THR A 24 4.15 -4.14 14.90
CA THR A 24 4.56 -5.31 15.68
C THR A 24 4.60 -6.57 14.81
N LYS A 25 5.46 -7.54 15.19
CA LYS A 25 5.69 -8.79 14.40
C LYS A 25 4.40 -9.54 14.09
N LYS A 26 3.41 -9.54 14.98
CA LYS A 26 2.13 -10.24 14.79
C LYS A 26 1.32 -9.74 13.59
N TYR A 27 1.49 -8.47 13.20
CA TYR A 27 0.82 -7.88 12.05
C TYR A 27 1.66 -7.90 10.75
N LYS A 28 2.86 -8.53 10.79
CA LYS A 28 3.73 -8.66 9.63
C LYS A 28 3.50 -10.00 8.95
N PHE A 29 2.71 -10.03 7.88
CA PHE A 29 2.51 -11.21 7.05
C PHE A 29 3.00 -10.93 5.63
N LYS A 30 4.17 -11.48 5.29
CA LYS A 30 4.90 -11.14 4.06
C LYS A 30 4.44 -11.89 2.79
N LYS A 31 3.57 -12.88 2.91
CA LYS A 31 3.31 -13.86 1.84
C LYS A 31 1.97 -13.72 1.14
N SER A 32 1.21 -12.67 1.40
CA SER A 32 -0.07 -12.48 0.71
C SER A 32 -0.28 -11.04 0.30
N ARG A 33 -0.82 -10.88 -0.89
CA ARG A 33 -1.31 -9.62 -1.42
C ARG A 33 -2.77 -9.46 -0.93
N MET A 34 -3.03 -8.35 -0.21
CA MET A 34 -4.33 -8.05 0.42
C MET A 34 -5.01 -6.83 -0.24
N THR A 35 -4.80 -6.66 -1.54
CA THR A 35 -5.48 -5.63 -2.35
C THR A 35 -6.44 -6.30 -3.33
N LEU A 36 -7.46 -5.57 -3.80
CA LEU A 36 -8.48 -6.07 -4.71
C LEU A 36 -8.47 -5.21 -5.98
N ASP A 37 -7.53 -5.49 -6.88
CA ASP A 37 -7.35 -4.74 -8.13
C ASP A 37 -7.49 -5.60 -9.38
N GLU A 38 -7.19 -6.90 -9.27
CA GLU A 38 -7.15 -7.84 -10.39
C GLU A 38 -8.08 -9.03 -10.12
N ILE A 39 -8.42 -9.78 -11.18
CA ILE A 39 -9.34 -10.92 -11.08
C ILE A 39 -8.83 -12.02 -10.12
N ASP A 40 -7.52 -12.21 -10.03
CA ASP A 40 -6.95 -13.19 -9.11
C ASP A 40 -7.01 -12.69 -7.66
N ASP A 41 -7.01 -11.38 -7.40
CA ASP A 41 -7.29 -10.82 -6.10
C ASP A 41 -8.74 -11.12 -5.68
N TYR A 42 -9.70 -10.99 -6.60
CA TYR A 42 -11.09 -11.35 -6.35
C TYR A 42 -11.23 -12.83 -5.98
N LYS A 43 -10.66 -13.74 -6.78
CA LYS A 43 -10.65 -15.18 -6.49
C LYS A 43 -10.01 -15.51 -5.15
N PHE A 44 -8.94 -14.80 -4.79
CA PHE A 44 -8.30 -14.93 -3.49
C PHE A 44 -9.28 -14.58 -2.36
N PHE A 45 -9.93 -13.42 -2.42
CA PHE A 45 -10.88 -13.00 -1.39
C PHE A 45 -12.11 -13.90 -1.34
N GLU A 46 -12.68 -14.30 -2.48
CA GLU A 46 -13.78 -15.26 -2.54
C GLU A 46 -13.42 -16.56 -1.81
N LYS A 47 -12.24 -17.13 -2.10
CA LYS A 47 -11.76 -18.32 -1.43
C LYS A 47 -11.46 -18.10 0.04
N LEU A 48 -10.83 -16.98 0.39
CA LEU A 48 -10.54 -16.63 1.78
C LEU A 48 -11.83 -16.53 2.61
N TYR A 49 -12.81 -15.76 2.13
CA TYR A 49 -14.09 -15.62 2.83
C TYR A 49 -14.86 -16.92 2.99
N SER A 50 -14.76 -17.85 2.02
CA SER A 50 -15.41 -19.17 2.13
C SER A 50 -14.87 -20.03 3.28
N LEU A 51 -13.72 -19.67 3.88
CA LEU A 51 -13.13 -20.38 5.02
C LEU A 51 -13.57 -19.84 6.38
N PHE A 52 -14.39 -18.78 6.40
CA PHE A 52 -14.92 -18.17 7.62
C PHE A 52 -16.44 -18.34 7.70
N PRO A 53 -17.03 -18.31 8.90
CA PRO A 53 -18.48 -18.33 9.04
C PRO A 53 -19.13 -17.19 8.28
N LYS A 54 -20.28 -17.45 7.65
CA LYS A 54 -21.05 -16.43 6.94
C LYS A 54 -21.42 -15.30 7.90
N ASP A 55 -21.37 -14.07 7.38
CA ASP A 55 -21.72 -12.84 8.11
C ASP A 55 -20.86 -12.55 9.37
N SER A 56 -19.69 -13.20 9.47
CA SER A 56 -18.74 -12.92 10.56
C SER A 56 -17.87 -11.69 10.27
N VAL A 57 -17.55 -10.94 11.33
CA VAL A 57 -16.48 -9.93 11.28
C VAL A 57 -15.14 -10.65 11.41
N ILE A 58 -14.28 -10.50 10.41
CA ILE A 58 -13.02 -11.24 10.33
C ILE A 58 -11.87 -10.34 10.78
N ASP A 59 -11.17 -10.72 11.85
CA ASP A 59 -9.97 -10.03 12.31
C ASP A 59 -8.76 -10.37 11.43
N ILE A 60 -7.86 -9.42 11.22
CA ILE A 60 -6.67 -9.60 10.37
C ILE A 60 -5.74 -10.70 10.92
N LEU A 61 -5.68 -10.91 12.22
CA LEU A 61 -4.87 -11.97 12.82
C LEU A 61 -5.45 -13.35 12.54
N ASP A 62 -6.78 -13.48 12.46
CA ASP A 62 -7.44 -14.72 12.06
C ASP A 62 -7.23 -15.00 10.58
N VAL A 63 -7.23 -13.96 9.72
CA VAL A 63 -6.82 -14.08 8.33
C VAL A 63 -5.40 -14.63 8.22
N TYR A 64 -4.45 -14.06 8.94
CA TYR A 64 -3.06 -14.52 8.90
C TYR A 64 -2.89 -15.97 9.37
N LYS A 65 -3.63 -16.37 10.41
CA LYS A 65 -3.67 -17.73 10.91
C LYS A 65 -4.23 -18.70 9.86
N CYS A 66 -5.36 -18.33 9.26
CA CYS A 66 -6.01 -19.07 8.20
C CYS A 66 -5.08 -19.27 6.99
N LEU A 67 -4.41 -18.20 6.51
CA LEU A 67 -3.50 -18.27 5.37
C LEU A 67 -2.24 -19.08 5.64
N LYS A 68 -1.74 -19.10 6.88
CA LYS A 68 -0.64 -20.00 7.28
C LYS A 68 -1.05 -21.48 7.20
N GLN A 69 -2.29 -21.81 7.56
CA GLN A 69 -2.84 -23.16 7.50
C GLN A 69 -3.23 -23.55 6.06
N ASN A 70 -3.51 -22.56 5.20
CA ASN A 70 -3.98 -22.75 3.83
C ASN A 70 -3.04 -22.07 2.81
N PRO A 71 -1.80 -22.53 2.64
CA PRO A 71 -0.81 -21.86 1.78
C PRO A 71 -1.22 -21.81 0.30
N LYS A 72 -2.07 -22.75 -0.16
CA LYS A 72 -2.63 -22.73 -1.52
C LYS A 72 -3.55 -21.52 -1.74
N VAL A 73 -4.29 -21.10 -0.71
CA VAL A 73 -5.13 -19.90 -0.78
C VAL A 73 -4.26 -18.66 -0.84
N ALA A 74 -3.22 -18.56 0.01
CA ALA A 74 -2.26 -17.47 -0.02
C ALA A 74 -1.52 -17.32 -1.37
N ALA A 75 -1.45 -18.41 -2.16
CA ALA A 75 -0.78 -18.42 -3.45
C ALA A 75 -1.66 -17.99 -4.63
N ILE A 76 -2.96 -17.85 -4.48
CA ILE A 76 -3.89 -17.58 -5.60
C ILE A 76 -3.48 -16.31 -6.37
N ASN A 77 -3.16 -15.24 -5.66
CA ASN A 77 -2.80 -13.95 -6.26
C ASN A 77 -1.31 -13.57 -6.13
N ASN A 78 -0.43 -14.53 -5.81
CA ASN A 78 0.99 -14.25 -5.58
C ASN A 78 1.75 -13.82 -6.85
N LYS A 79 1.22 -14.13 -8.03
CA LYS A 79 1.79 -13.74 -9.34
C LYS A 79 1.35 -12.33 -9.78
N VAL A 80 0.33 -11.77 -9.14
CA VAL A 80 -0.13 -10.42 -9.45
C VAL A 80 0.92 -9.42 -9.02
N LYS A 81 1.45 -8.66 -9.99
CA LYS A 81 2.44 -7.62 -9.73
C LYS A 81 1.75 -6.34 -9.31
N GLN A 82 2.23 -5.72 -8.23
CA GLN A 82 1.80 -4.37 -7.88
C GLN A 82 2.17 -3.41 -9.00
N LYS A 83 1.17 -2.66 -9.50
CA LYS A 83 1.42 -1.59 -10.48
C LYS A 83 2.23 -0.48 -9.79
N ASP A 84 3.29 -0.07 -10.46
CA ASP A 84 4.06 1.10 -10.05
C ASP A 84 3.59 2.34 -10.84
N LEU A 85 4.00 3.51 -10.37
CA LEU A 85 3.71 4.77 -11.03
C LEU A 85 4.47 4.85 -12.35
N ASP A 86 3.80 5.31 -13.40
CA ASP A 86 4.42 5.55 -14.72
C ASP A 86 5.61 6.51 -14.61
N ASP A 87 6.70 6.19 -15.29
CA ASP A 87 7.94 6.97 -15.24
C ASP A 87 7.78 8.41 -15.75
N LYS A 88 6.86 8.64 -16.70
CA LYS A 88 6.55 10.00 -17.18
C LYS A 88 5.91 10.83 -16.04
N ILE A 89 5.04 10.20 -15.25
CA ILE A 89 4.40 10.85 -14.11
C ILE A 89 5.43 11.09 -13.00
N LYS A 90 6.30 10.12 -12.70
CA LYS A 90 7.42 10.29 -11.76
C LYS A 90 8.30 11.48 -12.14
N LYS A 91 8.66 11.62 -13.43
CA LYS A 91 9.44 12.74 -13.95
C LYS A 91 8.69 14.06 -13.80
N LYS A 92 7.38 14.12 -14.11
CA LYS A 92 6.58 15.34 -13.90
C LYS A 92 6.57 15.79 -12.43
N ILE A 93 6.36 14.86 -11.50
CA ILE A 93 6.35 15.14 -10.07
C ILE A 93 7.72 15.65 -9.61
N SER A 94 8.81 14.98 -10.01
CA SER A 94 10.16 15.38 -9.66
C SER A 94 10.50 16.78 -10.18
N LYS A 95 10.16 17.07 -11.43
CA LYS A 95 10.34 18.39 -12.03
C LYS A 95 9.54 19.49 -11.32
N PHE A 96 8.29 19.18 -10.92
CA PHE A 96 7.47 20.11 -10.14
C PHE A 96 8.14 20.47 -8.82
N TYR A 97 8.65 19.49 -8.07
CA TYR A 97 9.34 19.71 -6.81
C TYR A 97 10.66 20.47 -7.00
N GLU A 98 11.40 20.19 -8.05
CA GLU A 98 12.64 20.88 -8.37
C GLU A 98 12.40 22.37 -8.66
N ILE A 99 11.46 22.68 -9.57
CA ILE A 99 11.12 24.07 -9.95
C ILE A 99 10.59 24.86 -8.75
N ASN A 100 9.79 24.24 -7.89
CA ASN A 100 9.14 24.90 -6.77
C ASN A 100 9.91 24.79 -5.44
N LYS A 101 11.13 24.22 -5.45
CA LYS A 101 11.90 23.87 -4.24
C LYS A 101 12.00 25.02 -3.24
N ILE A 102 12.39 26.22 -3.68
CA ILE A 102 12.56 27.39 -2.79
C ILE A 102 11.23 27.79 -2.16
N LYS A 103 10.15 27.86 -2.95
CA LYS A 103 8.81 28.19 -2.46
C LYS A 103 8.31 27.18 -1.44
N ILE A 104 8.47 25.90 -1.74
CA ILE A 104 8.04 24.80 -0.88
C ILE A 104 8.80 24.82 0.46
N LEU A 105 10.12 25.03 0.44
CA LEU A 105 10.92 25.11 1.67
C LEU A 105 10.57 26.33 2.52
N LYS A 106 10.20 27.46 1.92
CA LYS A 106 9.68 28.62 2.67
C LYS A 106 8.36 28.28 3.37
N ILE A 107 7.42 27.63 2.67
CA ILE A 107 6.14 27.19 3.23
C ILE A 107 6.38 26.16 4.34
N LYS A 108 7.27 25.18 4.11
CA LYS A 108 7.63 24.19 5.15
C LYS A 108 8.08 24.88 6.45
N LYS A 109 8.96 25.87 6.35
CA LYS A 109 9.43 26.62 7.53
C LYS A 109 8.30 27.35 8.27
N SER A 110 7.26 27.79 7.57
CA SER A 110 6.13 28.49 8.21
C SER A 110 5.12 27.52 8.88
N ILE A 111 5.06 26.25 8.45
CA ILE A 111 4.12 25.26 8.97
C ILE A 111 4.72 24.43 10.11
N TYR A 112 6.00 24.08 10.03
CA TYR A 112 6.68 23.19 10.97
C TYR A 112 7.65 23.95 11.89
N ILE A 113 7.18 25.04 12.43
CA ILE A 113 7.94 25.80 13.45
C ILE A 113 7.95 25.04 14.78
#